data_786d1aa2a7286f3f25aedb56230c7539
#
_entry.id   786d1aa2a7286f3f25aedb56230c7539
#
_cell.length_a   1.000
_cell.length_b   1.000
_cell.length_c   1.000
_cell.angle_alpha   90.00
_cell.angle_beta   90.00
_cell.angle_gamma   90.00
#
_symmetry.space_group_name_H-M   'P 1'
#
loop_
_entity.id
_entity.type
_entity.pdbx_description
1 polymer ?
#
loop_
_entity_poly.entity_id
_entity_poly.type
_entity_poly.pdbx_seq_one_letter_code
_entity_poly.pdbx_strand_id
1 'polypeptide(L)'
;MPIGCCSLVPTIATHFALFQPRSVLDLGIGMGFYGAVVRQWLDGGVQPWRTRLVGVEGFSAYRNSCWDLYDEVVVSSIERFLETNADAWDAILLLDVLEHFEHTQGEAILHEFRRRLSSEGRLFVGTPAIWMDQRAAYGNELEKHRSLWTTDDLRALGFELLNDGTTDRFGNQMLLGVAVN
;
A
#
# COMPACT_ATOMS: atom_id res chain seq x y z
N MET A 1 -1.90 -8.84 13.05
CA MET A 1 -0.66 -9.25 12.32
C MET A 1 -0.53 -8.37 11.10
N PRO A 2 0.65 -7.84 10.78
CA PRO A 2 0.86 -6.97 9.62
C PRO A 2 0.92 -7.80 8.31
N ILE A 3 -0.17 -8.47 7.99
CA ILE A 3 -0.25 -9.39 6.83
C ILE A 3 -1.06 -8.82 5.67
N GLY A 4 -1.51 -7.58 5.78
CA GLY A 4 -2.37 -6.94 4.78
C GLY A 4 -3.76 -7.55 4.65
N CYS A 5 -4.72 -6.79 4.16
CA CYS A 5 -6.09 -7.25 3.98
C CYS A 5 -6.26 -8.02 2.67
N CYS A 6 -6.47 -9.33 2.77
CA CYS A 6 -6.64 -10.19 1.59
C CYS A 6 -7.92 -9.87 0.78
N SER A 7 -8.90 -9.16 1.34
CA SER A 7 -10.12 -8.79 0.63
C SER A 7 -9.87 -7.79 -0.51
N LEU A 8 -8.77 -7.04 -0.47
CA LEU A 8 -8.39 -6.06 -1.50
C LEU A 8 -7.72 -6.73 -2.72
N VAL A 9 -7.17 -7.94 -2.54
CA VAL A 9 -6.38 -8.64 -3.58
C VAL A 9 -7.11 -8.81 -4.91
N PRO A 10 -8.39 -9.25 -4.97
CA PRO A 10 -9.05 -9.46 -6.26
C PRO A 10 -9.13 -8.18 -7.09
N THR A 11 -9.41 -7.05 -6.45
CA THR A 11 -9.50 -5.75 -7.12
C THR A 11 -8.13 -5.28 -7.60
N ILE A 12 -7.11 -5.32 -6.74
CA ILE A 12 -5.73 -4.93 -7.08
C ILE A 12 -5.19 -5.83 -8.21
N ALA A 13 -5.39 -7.14 -8.11
CA ALA A 13 -4.96 -8.10 -9.12
C ALA A 13 -5.62 -7.84 -10.49
N THR A 14 -6.92 -7.47 -10.51
CA THR A 14 -7.61 -7.08 -11.73
C THR A 14 -7.00 -5.82 -12.34
N HIS A 15 -6.73 -4.80 -11.53
CA HIS A 15 -6.05 -3.59 -12.00
C HIS A 15 -4.66 -3.89 -12.54
N PHE A 16 -3.87 -4.71 -11.88
CA PHE A 16 -2.55 -5.12 -12.35
C PHE A 16 -2.62 -5.87 -13.69
N ALA A 17 -3.58 -6.78 -13.85
CA ALA A 17 -3.77 -7.52 -15.10
C ALA A 17 -4.09 -6.60 -16.29
N LEU A 18 -4.81 -5.50 -16.06
CA LEU A 18 -5.19 -4.53 -17.10
C LEU A 18 -4.10 -3.46 -17.32
N PHE A 19 -3.50 -2.96 -16.26
CA PHE A 19 -2.57 -1.83 -16.29
C PHE A 19 -1.12 -2.26 -16.57
N GLN A 20 -0.70 -3.46 -16.12
CA GLN A 20 0.63 -4.04 -16.34
C GLN A 20 1.79 -3.10 -15.95
N PRO A 21 1.85 -2.57 -14.71
CA PRO A 21 2.93 -1.68 -14.29
C PRO A 21 4.29 -2.38 -14.36
N ARG A 22 5.33 -1.62 -14.72
CA ARG A 22 6.72 -2.09 -14.79
C ARG A 22 7.51 -1.78 -13.52
N SER A 23 7.03 -0.84 -12.72
CA SER A 23 7.60 -0.46 -11.44
C SER A 23 6.51 -0.35 -10.39
N VAL A 24 6.71 -1.01 -9.24
CA VAL A 24 5.79 -1.03 -8.11
C VAL A 24 6.55 -0.65 -6.86
N LEU A 25 6.05 0.34 -6.14
CA LEU A 25 6.47 0.71 -4.80
C LEU A 25 5.41 0.23 -3.82
N ASP A 26 5.81 -0.61 -2.87
CA ASP A 26 4.94 -1.15 -1.82
C ASP A 26 5.36 -0.56 -0.47
N LEU A 27 4.48 0.22 0.16
CA LEU A 27 4.76 1.00 1.36
C LEU A 27 4.12 0.33 2.58
N GLY A 28 4.93 0.12 3.63
CA GLY A 28 4.49 -0.60 4.82
C GLY A 28 4.26 -2.08 4.53
N ILE A 29 5.26 -2.73 3.92
CA ILE A 29 5.10 -4.10 3.41
C ILE A 29 4.78 -5.15 4.49
N GLY A 30 5.02 -4.84 5.76
CA GLY A 30 4.81 -5.80 6.86
C GLY A 30 5.52 -7.12 6.59
N MET A 31 4.73 -8.19 6.53
CA MET A 31 5.23 -9.53 6.20
C MET A 31 5.47 -9.77 4.69
N GLY A 32 5.24 -8.78 3.82
CA GLY A 32 5.51 -8.89 2.37
C GLY A 32 4.41 -9.59 1.56
N PHE A 33 3.17 -9.57 2.04
CA PHE A 33 2.06 -10.25 1.39
C PHE A 33 1.79 -9.76 -0.04
N TYR A 34 1.76 -8.44 -0.24
CA TYR A 34 1.50 -7.86 -1.57
C TYR A 34 2.64 -8.08 -2.55
N GLY A 35 3.87 -8.28 -2.08
CA GLY A 35 4.98 -8.69 -2.93
C GLY A 35 4.69 -10.00 -3.66
N ALA A 36 4.10 -11.00 -2.98
CA ALA A 36 3.68 -12.25 -3.61
C ALA A 36 2.56 -12.02 -4.64
N VAL A 37 1.61 -11.12 -4.37
CA VAL A 37 0.55 -10.75 -5.32
C VAL A 37 1.15 -10.12 -6.57
N VAL A 38 2.06 -9.17 -6.43
CA VAL A 38 2.76 -8.53 -7.55
C VAL A 38 3.48 -9.58 -8.41
N ARG A 39 4.30 -10.44 -7.82
CA ARG A 39 5.05 -11.46 -8.55
C ARG A 39 4.15 -12.46 -9.27
N GLN A 40 3.05 -12.85 -8.62
CA GLN A 40 2.10 -13.79 -9.24
C GLN A 40 1.39 -13.18 -10.44
N TRP A 41 0.91 -11.93 -10.32
CA TRP A 41 0.05 -11.31 -11.33
C TRP A 41 0.81 -10.61 -12.46
N LEU A 42 1.98 -10.04 -12.18
CA LEU A 42 2.76 -9.31 -13.19
C LEU A 42 3.86 -10.16 -13.83
N ASP A 43 4.49 -11.04 -13.05
CA ASP A 43 5.63 -11.83 -13.52
C ASP A 43 5.30 -13.33 -13.69
N GLY A 44 4.06 -13.75 -13.40
CA GLY A 44 3.62 -15.15 -13.48
C GLY A 44 4.39 -16.06 -12.50
N GLY A 45 5.00 -15.51 -11.46
CA GLY A 45 5.84 -16.22 -10.49
C GLY A 45 7.16 -16.77 -11.06
N VAL A 46 7.55 -16.38 -12.29
CA VAL A 46 8.72 -16.93 -13.00
C VAL A 46 9.84 -15.91 -13.12
N GLN A 47 11.06 -16.31 -12.79
CA GLN A 47 12.26 -15.48 -12.97
C GLN A 47 12.84 -15.62 -14.40
N PRO A 48 13.57 -14.60 -14.90
CA PRO A 48 13.82 -13.32 -14.25
C PRO A 48 12.56 -12.43 -14.21
N TRP A 49 12.36 -11.76 -13.11
CA TRP A 49 11.22 -10.85 -12.96
C TRP A 49 11.37 -9.63 -13.88
N ARG A 50 10.25 -9.16 -14.42
CA ARG A 50 10.21 -8.02 -15.35
C ARG A 50 9.77 -6.74 -14.65
N THR A 51 9.05 -6.88 -13.52
CA THR A 51 8.54 -5.78 -12.73
C THR A 51 9.56 -5.41 -11.66
N ARG A 52 10.02 -4.16 -11.64
CA ARG A 52 10.79 -3.63 -10.52
C ARG A 52 9.85 -3.48 -9.32
N LEU A 53 10.12 -4.20 -8.25
CA LEU A 53 9.33 -4.16 -7.01
C LEU A 53 10.23 -3.74 -5.84
N VAL A 54 9.92 -2.58 -5.26
CA VAL A 54 10.62 -2.06 -4.07
C VAL A 54 9.64 -2.00 -2.91
N GLY A 55 10.06 -2.52 -1.76
CA GLY A 55 9.31 -2.46 -0.51
C GLY A 55 9.91 -1.47 0.47
N VAL A 56 9.06 -0.78 1.23
CA VAL A 56 9.49 0.08 2.35
C VAL A 56 8.85 -0.43 3.63
N GLU A 57 9.66 -0.65 4.68
CA GLU A 57 9.15 -1.11 5.97
C GLU A 57 9.91 -0.44 7.12
N GLY A 58 9.15 0.13 8.06
CA GLY A 58 9.72 0.82 9.22
C GLY A 58 10.21 -0.12 10.33
N PHE A 59 9.69 -1.33 10.40
CA PHE A 59 9.97 -2.27 11.49
C PHE A 59 10.71 -3.51 11.00
N SER A 60 12.04 -3.49 11.11
CA SER A 60 12.93 -4.53 10.59
C SER A 60 12.67 -5.94 11.14
N ALA A 61 12.03 -6.05 12.32
CA ALA A 61 11.70 -7.35 12.92
C ALA A 61 10.62 -8.14 12.17
N TYR A 62 9.92 -7.52 11.20
CA TYR A 62 9.00 -8.23 10.31
C TYR A 62 9.69 -9.01 9.19
N ARG A 63 11.02 -8.86 9.06
CA ARG A 63 11.79 -9.54 8.01
C ARG A 63 11.56 -11.04 8.01
N ASN A 64 11.20 -11.57 6.85
CA ASN A 64 11.00 -12.99 6.61
C ASN A 64 11.27 -13.32 5.12
N SER A 65 11.11 -14.57 4.71
CA SER A 65 11.39 -15.02 3.35
C SER A 65 10.50 -14.38 2.26
N CYS A 66 9.33 -13.82 2.59
CA CYS A 66 8.53 -13.11 1.60
C CYS A 66 9.20 -11.80 1.15
N TRP A 67 10.11 -11.24 1.95
CA TRP A 67 10.88 -10.07 1.55
C TRP A 67 11.85 -10.37 0.39
N ASP A 68 12.23 -11.62 0.19
CA ASP A 68 13.09 -12.05 -0.92
C ASP A 68 12.34 -11.99 -2.28
N LEU A 69 11.02 -11.73 -2.27
CA LEU A 69 10.23 -11.46 -3.47
C LEU A 69 10.40 -10.03 -4.01
N TYR A 70 10.95 -9.12 -3.21
CA TYR A 70 11.24 -7.76 -3.63
C TYR A 70 12.64 -7.69 -4.25
N ASP A 71 12.81 -6.81 -5.25
CA ASP A 71 14.16 -6.50 -5.77
C ASP A 71 14.98 -5.75 -4.74
N GLU A 72 14.29 -4.94 -3.90
CA GLU A 72 14.88 -4.18 -2.81
C GLU A 72 13.87 -4.00 -1.68
N VAL A 73 14.30 -4.12 -0.43
CA VAL A 73 13.53 -3.70 0.75
C VAL A 73 14.32 -2.64 1.50
N VAL A 74 13.76 -1.43 1.54
CA VAL A 74 14.31 -0.29 2.28
C VAL A 74 13.73 -0.31 3.70
N VAL A 75 14.57 -0.58 4.69
CA VAL A 75 14.18 -0.49 6.10
C VAL A 75 14.25 0.96 6.54
N SER A 76 13.11 1.65 6.50
CA SER A 76 12.98 3.08 6.78
C SER A 76 11.54 3.45 7.09
N SER A 77 11.33 4.57 7.81
CA SER A 77 10.00 5.18 7.81
C SER A 77 9.66 5.73 6.42
N ILE A 78 8.37 5.86 6.13
CA ILE A 78 7.86 6.39 4.86
C ILE A 78 8.33 7.84 4.65
N GLU A 79 8.33 8.65 5.70
CA GLU A 79 8.81 10.04 5.64
C GLU A 79 10.29 10.11 5.25
N ARG A 80 11.10 9.26 5.88
CA ARG A 80 12.53 9.22 5.56
C ARG A 80 12.80 8.72 4.15
N PHE A 81 12.02 7.75 3.69
CA PHE A 81 12.08 7.28 2.30
C PHE A 81 11.75 8.42 1.32
N LEU A 82 10.70 9.20 1.60
CA LEU A 82 10.33 10.37 0.79
C LEU A 82 11.43 11.42 0.69
N GLU A 83 12.22 11.63 1.76
CA GLU A 83 13.35 12.57 1.76
C GLU A 83 14.52 12.10 0.89
N THR A 84 14.71 10.79 0.77
CA THR A 84 15.92 10.20 0.16
C THR A 84 15.68 9.58 -1.21
N ASN A 85 14.41 9.40 -1.61
CA ASN A 85 14.04 8.79 -2.89
C ASN A 85 13.16 9.75 -3.70
N ALA A 86 13.51 9.96 -4.95
CA ALA A 86 12.76 10.79 -5.90
C ALA A 86 12.30 10.03 -7.15
N ASP A 87 12.37 8.70 -7.13
CA ASP A 87 11.96 7.86 -8.25
C ASP A 87 10.47 8.05 -8.59
N ALA A 88 10.16 7.93 -9.87
CA ALA A 88 8.78 7.83 -10.35
C ALA A 88 8.37 6.35 -10.51
N TRP A 89 7.09 6.06 -10.24
CA TRP A 89 6.56 4.71 -10.16
C TRP A 89 5.29 4.56 -11.01
N ASP A 90 5.13 3.41 -11.65
CA ASP A 90 3.89 3.10 -12.36
C ASP A 90 2.76 2.73 -11.40
N ALA A 91 3.08 2.02 -10.33
CA ALA A 91 2.13 1.74 -9.26
C ALA A 91 2.76 2.00 -7.89
N ILE A 92 1.97 2.61 -7.00
CA ILE A 92 2.32 2.77 -5.59
C ILE A 92 1.19 2.14 -4.78
N LEU A 93 1.54 1.28 -3.84
CA LEU A 93 0.63 0.63 -2.89
C LEU A 93 0.83 1.24 -1.51
N LEU A 94 -0.23 1.73 -0.90
CA LEU A 94 -0.33 2.19 0.48
C LEU A 94 -1.54 1.49 1.10
N LEU A 95 -1.34 0.24 1.55
CA LEU A 95 -2.41 -0.67 1.92
C LEU A 95 -2.28 -1.09 3.38
N ASP A 96 -3.30 -0.80 4.20
CA ASP A 96 -3.28 -0.97 5.66
C ASP A 96 -2.12 -0.18 6.32
N VAL A 97 -1.96 1.09 5.92
CA VAL A 97 -0.86 1.96 6.34
C VAL A 97 -1.34 3.38 6.67
N LEU A 98 -2.31 3.90 5.91
CA LEU A 98 -2.73 5.30 6.02
C LEU A 98 -3.31 5.63 7.40
N GLU A 99 -4.02 4.70 8.01
CA GLU A 99 -4.60 4.80 9.37
C GLU A 99 -3.56 4.96 10.48
N HIS A 100 -2.30 4.63 10.21
CA HIS A 100 -1.21 4.74 11.17
C HIS A 100 -0.63 6.16 11.28
N PHE A 101 -1.02 7.07 10.40
CA PHE A 101 -0.62 8.47 10.42
C PHE A 101 -1.73 9.35 11.03
N GLU A 102 -1.35 10.48 11.62
CA GLU A 102 -2.30 11.55 11.87
C GLU A 102 -2.89 12.03 10.53
N HIS A 103 -4.16 12.46 10.52
CA HIS A 103 -4.88 12.74 9.27
C HIS A 103 -4.13 13.72 8.36
N THR A 104 -3.67 14.85 8.91
CA THR A 104 -2.90 15.86 8.15
C THR A 104 -1.58 15.34 7.61
N GLN A 105 -0.93 14.45 8.34
CA GLN A 105 0.32 13.81 7.88
C GLN A 105 0.02 12.82 6.75
N GLY A 106 -1.05 12.04 6.88
CA GLY A 106 -1.51 11.13 5.83
C GLY A 106 -1.83 11.87 4.53
N GLU A 107 -2.55 13.00 4.60
CA GLU A 107 -2.81 13.86 3.43
C GLU A 107 -1.51 14.31 2.74
N ALA A 108 -0.56 14.80 3.52
CA ALA A 108 0.74 15.24 2.97
C ALA A 108 1.49 14.09 2.28
N ILE A 109 1.49 12.90 2.88
CA ILE A 109 2.09 11.69 2.31
C ILE A 109 1.41 11.30 0.99
N LEU A 110 0.07 11.33 0.92
CA LEU A 110 -0.66 11.03 -0.31
C LEU A 110 -0.33 12.02 -1.43
N HIS A 111 -0.25 13.30 -1.12
CA HIS A 111 0.17 14.33 -2.10
C HIS A 111 1.59 14.11 -2.61
N GLU A 112 2.53 13.74 -1.73
CA GLU A 112 3.91 13.47 -2.11
C GLU A 112 4.02 12.24 -3.03
N PHE A 113 3.30 11.15 -2.74
CA PHE A 113 3.33 9.97 -3.59
C PHE A 113 2.61 10.17 -4.91
N ARG A 114 1.55 10.98 -4.97
CA ARG A 114 0.95 11.35 -6.27
C ARG A 114 1.95 12.03 -7.20
N ARG A 115 2.80 12.91 -6.68
CA ARG A 115 3.85 13.57 -7.48
C ARG A 115 4.95 12.62 -7.96
N ARG A 116 5.02 11.43 -7.37
CA ARG A 116 5.97 10.36 -7.75
C ARG A 116 5.35 9.29 -8.66
N LEU A 117 4.14 9.52 -9.14
CA LEU A 117 3.58 8.66 -10.18
C LEU A 117 4.21 8.99 -11.54
N SER A 118 4.51 7.95 -12.31
CA SER A 118 4.83 8.12 -13.73
C SER A 118 3.59 8.61 -14.50
N SER A 119 3.75 8.97 -15.77
CA SER A 119 2.60 9.26 -16.62
C SER A 119 1.65 8.06 -16.65
N GLU A 120 0.37 8.29 -16.36
CA GLU A 120 -0.66 7.24 -16.18
C GLU A 120 -0.41 6.30 -14.97
N GLY A 121 0.56 6.62 -14.11
CA GLY A 121 0.83 5.87 -12.89
C GLY A 121 -0.37 5.90 -11.93
N ARG A 122 -0.46 4.91 -11.06
CA ARG A 122 -1.59 4.72 -10.13
C ARG A 122 -1.14 4.59 -8.69
N LEU A 123 -1.76 5.36 -7.81
CA LEU A 123 -1.64 5.23 -6.36
C LEU A 123 -2.88 4.51 -5.81
N PHE A 124 -2.67 3.33 -5.24
CA PHE A 124 -3.69 2.55 -4.55
C PHE A 124 -3.59 2.80 -3.05
N VAL A 125 -4.71 3.16 -2.44
CA VAL A 125 -4.80 3.40 -0.99
C VAL A 125 -5.88 2.51 -0.41
N GLY A 126 -5.50 1.63 0.51
CA GLY A 126 -6.41 0.77 1.27
C GLY A 126 -6.33 1.08 2.76
N THR A 127 -7.49 1.25 3.42
CA THR A 127 -7.55 1.55 4.86
C THR A 127 -8.88 1.04 5.44
N PRO A 128 -8.97 0.72 6.76
CA PRO A 128 -10.23 0.36 7.38
C PRO A 128 -11.27 1.49 7.25
N ALA A 129 -12.52 1.11 6.91
CA ALA A 129 -13.65 2.04 6.81
C ALA A 129 -14.30 2.35 8.17
N ILE A 130 -13.91 1.62 9.20
CA ILE A 130 -14.41 1.79 10.57
C ILE A 130 -13.24 1.96 11.53
N TRP A 131 -13.46 2.73 12.59
CA TRP A 131 -12.45 2.87 13.63
C TRP A 131 -12.19 1.53 14.33
N MET A 132 -10.91 1.16 14.37
CA MET A 132 -10.40 0.02 15.11
C MET A 132 -9.40 0.53 16.14
N ASP A 133 -9.67 0.33 17.44
CA ASP A 133 -8.72 0.71 18.50
C ASP A 133 -7.52 -0.25 18.48
N GLN A 134 -6.58 0.00 17.59
CA GLN A 134 -5.33 -0.75 17.52
C GLN A 134 -4.22 0.02 18.20
N ARG A 135 -3.67 -0.60 19.24
CA ARG A 135 -2.47 -0.12 19.94
C ARG A 135 -1.21 -0.69 19.27
N ALA A 136 -0.04 -0.34 19.85
CA ALA A 136 1.21 -0.98 19.44
C ALA A 136 1.06 -2.51 19.43
N ALA A 137 1.22 -3.11 18.27
CA ALA A 137 1.18 -4.55 18.08
C ALA A 137 2.59 -5.10 17.93
N TYR A 138 2.86 -6.26 18.47
CA TYR A 138 4.18 -6.93 18.37
C TYR A 138 5.37 -6.07 18.84
N GLY A 139 5.13 -5.10 19.75
CA GLY A 139 6.14 -4.14 20.18
C GLY A 139 6.46 -3.05 19.16
N ASN A 140 5.66 -2.93 18.09
CA ASN A 140 5.81 -1.93 17.05
C ASN A 140 4.84 -0.77 17.28
N GLU A 141 5.39 0.40 17.58
CA GLU A 141 4.60 1.64 17.76
C GLU A 141 4.01 2.17 16.46
N LEU A 142 4.54 1.77 15.31
CA LEU A 142 4.01 2.14 13.99
C LEU A 142 2.65 1.50 13.71
N GLU A 143 2.31 0.40 14.38
CA GLU A 143 1.03 -0.30 14.24
C GLU A 143 -0.17 0.42 14.89
N LYS A 144 0.06 1.52 15.61
CA LYS A 144 -1.05 2.27 16.24
C LYS A 144 -1.91 2.94 15.18
N HIS A 145 -3.23 2.74 15.29
CA HIS A 145 -4.18 3.56 14.54
C HIS A 145 -4.25 4.96 15.15
N ARG A 146 -4.14 5.99 14.31
CA ARG A 146 -4.16 7.40 14.68
C ARG A 146 -5.26 8.18 13.97
N SER A 147 -5.75 7.67 12.84
CA SER A 147 -6.80 8.32 12.06
C SER A 147 -7.81 7.32 11.51
N LEU A 148 -9.00 7.80 11.26
CA LEU A 148 -10.04 7.13 10.48
C LEU A 148 -10.23 7.91 9.18
N TRP A 149 -10.24 7.21 8.07
CA TRP A 149 -10.49 7.78 6.75
C TRP A 149 -11.87 7.39 6.25
N THR A 150 -12.53 8.32 5.59
CA THR A 150 -13.87 8.12 5.05
C THR A 150 -13.85 8.13 3.51
N THR A 151 -14.95 7.68 2.92
CA THR A 151 -15.14 7.78 1.46
C THR A 151 -15.05 9.23 0.98
N ASP A 152 -15.53 10.18 1.78
CA ASP A 152 -15.54 11.61 1.41
C ASP A 152 -14.14 12.21 1.50
N ASP A 153 -13.31 11.78 2.46
CA ASP A 153 -11.90 12.19 2.54
C ASP A 153 -11.13 11.75 1.29
N LEU A 154 -11.24 10.48 0.90
CA LEU A 154 -10.56 9.97 -0.29
C LEU A 154 -11.08 10.64 -1.57
N ARG A 155 -12.39 10.88 -1.70
CA ARG A 155 -12.95 11.61 -2.84
C ARG A 155 -12.48 13.06 -2.92
N ALA A 156 -12.43 13.76 -1.77
CA ALA A 156 -11.92 15.13 -1.69
C ALA A 156 -10.45 15.23 -2.14
N LEU A 157 -9.66 14.18 -1.90
CA LEU A 157 -8.28 14.05 -2.36
C LEU A 157 -8.18 13.55 -3.81
N GLY A 158 -9.32 13.36 -4.52
CA GLY A 158 -9.35 12.99 -5.93
C GLY A 158 -9.12 11.50 -6.21
N PHE A 159 -9.44 10.64 -5.24
CA PHE A 159 -9.43 9.18 -5.46
C PHE A 159 -10.78 8.71 -6.02
N GLU A 160 -10.73 7.84 -7.00
CA GLU A 160 -11.86 6.99 -7.39
C GLU A 160 -11.95 5.82 -6.39
N LEU A 161 -13.15 5.56 -5.89
CA LEU A 161 -13.35 4.46 -4.95
C LEU A 161 -13.60 3.15 -5.70
N LEU A 162 -12.76 2.17 -5.44
CA LEU A 162 -12.87 0.79 -5.93
C LEU A 162 -13.60 -0.10 -4.92
N ASN A 163 -13.54 0.27 -3.63
CA ASN A 163 -14.32 -0.31 -2.55
C ASN A 163 -14.69 0.81 -1.57
N ASP A 164 -15.97 0.89 -1.22
CA ASP A 164 -16.57 1.97 -0.42
C ASP A 164 -16.70 1.64 1.07
N GLY A 165 -16.09 0.56 1.52
CA GLY A 165 -16.14 0.14 2.92
C GLY A 165 -17.36 -0.71 3.27
N THR A 166 -18.18 -1.11 2.30
CA THR A 166 -19.26 -2.08 2.57
C THR A 166 -18.65 -3.40 3.06
N THR A 167 -19.33 -4.02 4.02
CA THR A 167 -18.87 -5.28 4.60
C THR A 167 -18.79 -6.37 3.54
N ASP A 168 -17.61 -6.93 3.35
CA ASP A 168 -17.42 -8.07 2.46
C ASP A 168 -17.95 -9.38 3.08
N ARG A 169 -17.93 -10.47 2.30
CA ARG A 169 -18.38 -11.80 2.76
C ARG A 169 -17.55 -12.38 3.92
N PHE A 170 -16.43 -11.80 4.26
CA PHE A 170 -15.55 -12.20 5.37
C PHE A 170 -15.68 -11.29 6.59
N GLY A 171 -16.54 -10.26 6.52
CA GLY A 171 -16.77 -9.30 7.59
C GLY A 171 -15.81 -8.13 7.61
N ASN A 172 -14.95 -7.96 6.59
CA ASN A 172 -14.04 -6.82 6.51
C ASN A 172 -14.76 -5.60 5.94
N GLN A 173 -14.43 -4.44 6.46
CA GLN A 173 -14.90 -3.13 5.98
C GLN A 173 -13.67 -2.29 5.62
N MET A 174 -13.28 -2.37 4.34
CA MET A 174 -12.09 -1.68 3.84
C MET A 174 -12.48 -0.67 2.77
N LEU A 175 -11.94 0.52 2.84
CA LEU A 175 -11.89 1.43 1.70
C LEU A 175 -10.76 0.99 0.77
N LEU A 176 -10.97 1.14 -0.52
CA LEU A 176 -9.91 1.07 -1.52
C LEU A 176 -10.14 2.19 -2.52
N GLY A 177 -9.21 3.11 -2.61
CA GLY A 177 -9.21 4.18 -3.59
C GLY A 177 -8.04 4.04 -4.57
N VAL A 178 -8.23 4.55 -5.78
CA VAL A 178 -7.17 4.70 -6.77
C VAL A 178 -7.14 6.14 -7.28
N ALA A 179 -5.94 6.73 -7.32
CA ALA A 179 -5.69 7.98 -8.00
C ALA A 179 -4.75 7.75 -9.18
N VAL A 180 -5.01 8.41 -10.30
CA VAL A 180 -4.21 8.37 -11.52
C VAL A 180 -3.51 9.72 -11.70
N ASN A 181 -2.27 9.69 -12.22
CA ASN A 181 -1.54 10.91 -12.57
C ASN A 181 -2.00 11.48 -13.91
#